data_462f41f7390311cca734626682ae3d55
#
_entry.id   462f41f7390311cca734626682ae3d55
#
_cell.length_a   1.000
_cell.length_b   1.000
_cell.length_c   1.000
_cell.angle_alpha   90.00
_cell.angle_beta   90.00
_cell.angle_gamma   90.00
#
_symmetry.space_group_name_H-M   'P 1'
#
loop_
_entity.id
_entity.type
_entity.pdbx_description
1 polymer ?
#
loop_
_entity_poly.entity_id
_entity_poly.type
_entity_poly.pdbx_seq_one_letter_code
_entity_poly.pdbx_strand_id
1 'polypeptide(L)'
;MKYLCLIYEDQTQWAKLPKAEADKVFAEYGAYTDGIKKSGHYLGGEALQPTQTATTLRVRNGKLSTTDGPFAETKEQLGGFYLLEAKDLNDAIQAAAKIPSARYGSIEVRPIMVFNQP
;
A
#
# COMPACT_ATOMS: atom_id res chain seq x y z
N MET A 1 4.05 14.85 -10.79
CA MET A 1 5.04 14.00 -10.12
C MET A 1 4.35 12.74 -9.60
N LYS A 2 5.06 11.64 -9.62
CA LYS A 2 4.51 10.36 -9.17
C LYS A 2 4.90 10.07 -7.73
N TYR A 3 3.96 9.54 -6.97
CA TYR A 3 4.17 9.14 -5.57
C TYR A 3 3.63 7.74 -5.35
N LEU A 4 4.36 6.94 -4.60
CA LEU A 4 3.90 5.63 -4.15
C LEU A 4 3.38 5.76 -2.73
N CYS A 5 2.14 5.34 -2.52
CA CYS A 5 1.50 5.34 -1.20
C CYS A 5 1.45 3.90 -0.70
N LEU A 6 2.32 3.57 0.24
CA LEU A 6 2.43 2.25 0.82
C LEU A 6 1.52 2.16 2.05
N ILE A 7 0.66 1.15 2.06
CA ILE A 7 -0.37 1.00 3.09
C ILE A 7 0.07 -0.05 4.09
N TYR A 8 0.24 0.36 5.34
CA TYR A 8 0.63 -0.53 6.45
C TYR A 8 -0.49 -0.62 7.45
N GLU A 9 -0.81 -1.83 7.89
CA GLU A 9 -1.85 -2.04 8.90
C GLU A 9 -1.57 -3.34 9.66
N ASP A 10 -2.13 -3.45 10.86
CA ASP A 10 -1.99 -4.64 11.68
C ASP A 10 -2.95 -5.72 11.17
N GLN A 11 -2.39 -6.73 10.50
CA GLN A 11 -3.17 -7.82 9.90
C GLN A 11 -3.94 -8.62 10.94
N THR A 12 -3.46 -8.68 12.19
CA THR A 12 -4.19 -9.41 13.24
C THR A 12 -5.50 -8.71 13.59
N GLN A 13 -5.53 -7.39 13.52
CA GLN A 13 -6.75 -6.62 13.73
C GLN A 13 -7.74 -6.81 12.58
N TRP A 14 -7.22 -6.80 11.37
CA TRP A 14 -8.03 -7.04 10.17
C TRP A 14 -8.70 -8.42 10.22
N ALA A 15 -7.94 -9.45 10.60
CA ALA A 15 -8.45 -10.82 10.69
C ALA A 15 -9.58 -10.98 11.72
N LYS A 16 -9.65 -10.08 12.72
CA LYS A 16 -10.67 -10.11 13.77
C LYS A 16 -11.93 -9.34 13.41
N LEU A 17 -11.94 -8.60 12.29
CA LEU A 17 -13.11 -7.82 11.91
C LEU A 17 -14.28 -8.72 11.55
N PRO A 18 -15.48 -8.41 12.05
CA PRO A 18 -16.69 -9.08 11.57
C PRO A 18 -16.86 -8.85 10.07
N LYS A 19 -17.49 -9.80 9.39
CA LYS A 19 -17.71 -9.72 7.94
C LYS A 19 -18.37 -8.41 7.52
N ALA A 20 -19.37 -7.95 8.26
CA ALA A 20 -20.06 -6.69 7.94
C ALA A 20 -19.13 -5.49 7.97
N GLU A 21 -18.21 -5.44 8.93
CA GLU A 21 -17.23 -4.37 9.02
C GLU A 21 -16.19 -4.45 7.90
N ALA A 22 -15.73 -5.66 7.56
CA ALA A 22 -14.82 -5.87 6.46
C ALA A 22 -15.44 -5.45 5.12
N ASP A 23 -16.70 -5.82 4.88
CA ASP A 23 -17.43 -5.43 3.67
C ASP A 23 -17.56 -3.92 3.56
N LYS A 24 -17.77 -3.25 4.69
CA LYS A 24 -17.86 -1.79 4.75
C LYS A 24 -16.54 -1.14 4.35
N VAL A 25 -15.42 -1.66 4.82
CA VAL A 25 -14.09 -1.15 4.46
C VAL A 25 -13.82 -1.39 2.97
N PHE A 26 -14.19 -2.54 2.42
CA PHE A 26 -14.06 -2.79 0.98
C PHE A 26 -14.87 -1.78 0.17
N ALA A 27 -16.08 -1.45 0.60
CA ALA A 27 -16.92 -0.46 -0.06
C ALA A 27 -16.25 0.93 0.00
N GLU A 28 -15.64 1.29 1.14
CA GLU A 28 -14.91 2.54 1.28
C GLU A 28 -13.71 2.61 0.34
N TYR A 29 -12.97 1.51 0.18
CA TYR A 29 -11.87 1.44 -0.78
C TYR A 29 -12.33 1.61 -2.22
N GLY A 30 -13.46 1.01 -2.58
CA GLY A 30 -14.06 1.19 -3.90
C GLY A 30 -14.42 2.65 -4.17
N ALA A 31 -15.06 3.30 -3.20
CA ALA A 31 -15.42 4.71 -3.30
C ALA A 31 -14.19 5.62 -3.38
N TYR A 32 -13.16 5.32 -2.57
CA TYR A 32 -11.90 6.05 -2.60
C TYR A 32 -11.25 5.97 -3.98
N THR A 33 -11.13 4.75 -4.52
CA THR A 33 -10.52 4.52 -5.82
C THR A 33 -11.26 5.28 -6.93
N ASP A 34 -12.60 5.22 -6.92
CA ASP A 34 -13.40 5.98 -7.88
C ASP A 34 -13.16 7.49 -7.75
N GLY A 35 -13.04 7.98 -6.52
CA GLY A 35 -12.79 9.39 -6.25
C GLY A 35 -11.46 9.87 -6.81
N ILE A 36 -10.38 9.10 -6.60
CA ILE A 36 -9.05 9.50 -7.09
C ILE A 36 -8.91 9.31 -8.60
N LYS A 37 -9.69 8.42 -9.21
CA LYS A 37 -9.79 8.35 -10.67
C LYS A 37 -10.42 9.61 -11.23
N LYS A 38 -11.52 10.07 -10.64
CA LYS A 38 -12.22 11.28 -11.06
C LYS A 38 -11.36 12.53 -10.90
N SER A 39 -10.56 12.59 -9.83
CA SER A 39 -9.69 13.75 -9.58
C SER A 39 -8.40 13.73 -10.39
N GLY A 40 -8.14 12.66 -11.14
CA GLY A 40 -6.93 12.53 -11.97
C GLY A 40 -5.68 12.09 -11.22
N HIS A 41 -5.82 11.66 -9.97
CA HIS A 41 -4.67 11.22 -9.18
C HIS A 41 -4.29 9.74 -9.43
N TYR A 42 -5.24 8.90 -9.80
CA TYR A 42 -5.03 7.46 -9.86
C TYR A 42 -4.16 7.03 -11.04
N LEU A 43 -3.07 6.32 -10.77
CA LEU A 43 -2.25 5.65 -11.78
C LEU A 43 -2.29 4.14 -11.64
N GLY A 44 -2.46 3.63 -10.43
CA GLY A 44 -2.53 2.20 -10.18
C GLY A 44 -2.64 1.91 -8.70
N GLY A 45 -2.81 0.65 -8.36
CA GLY A 45 -2.86 0.18 -6.99
C GLY A 45 -3.24 -1.28 -6.93
N GLU A 46 -2.74 -1.96 -5.90
CA GLU A 46 -3.03 -3.37 -5.68
C GLU A 46 -3.08 -3.65 -4.18
N ALA A 47 -4.01 -4.52 -3.79
CA ALA A 47 -4.03 -5.09 -2.45
C ALA A 47 -3.17 -6.37 -2.45
N LEU A 48 -2.48 -6.61 -1.36
CA LEU A 48 -1.64 -7.80 -1.19
C LEU A 48 -2.33 -8.82 -0.30
N GLN A 49 -2.01 -10.09 -0.54
CA GLN A 49 -2.42 -11.17 0.36
C GLN A 49 -1.64 -11.06 1.69
N PRO A 50 -2.12 -11.72 2.76
CA PRO A 50 -1.44 -11.66 4.06
C PRO A 50 0.02 -12.12 3.99
N THR A 51 0.82 -11.64 4.94
CA THR A 51 2.27 -11.90 4.97
C THR A 51 2.65 -13.37 5.06
N GLN A 52 1.78 -14.24 5.56
CA GLN A 52 2.06 -15.68 5.59
C GLN A 52 2.14 -16.29 4.19
N THR A 53 1.66 -15.60 3.15
CA THR A 53 1.83 -16.04 1.76
C THR A 53 3.10 -15.49 1.12
N ALA A 54 3.84 -14.63 1.83
CA ALA A 54 5.03 -13.99 1.29
C ALA A 54 6.21 -14.98 1.22
N THR A 55 7.11 -14.71 0.28
CA THR A 55 8.39 -15.41 0.18
C THR A 55 9.47 -14.34 0.09
N THR A 56 10.46 -14.45 0.94
CA THR A 56 11.63 -13.56 0.91
C THR A 56 12.80 -14.33 0.33
N LEU A 57 13.47 -13.74 -0.65
CA LEU A 57 14.66 -14.35 -1.25
C LEU A 57 15.88 -13.46 -1.05
N ARG A 58 17.04 -14.11 -0.99
CA ARG A 58 18.33 -13.43 -0.96
C ARG A 58 19.29 -14.16 -1.89
N VAL A 59 20.16 -13.40 -2.52
CA VAL A 59 21.27 -13.95 -3.29
C VAL A 59 22.56 -13.47 -2.61
N ARG A 60 23.34 -14.42 -2.08
CA ARG A 60 24.59 -14.13 -1.38
C ARG A 60 25.67 -15.04 -1.98
N ASN A 61 26.77 -14.42 -2.40
CA ASN A 61 27.89 -15.15 -3.03
C ASN A 61 27.41 -15.99 -4.23
N GLY A 62 26.48 -15.43 -5.02
CA GLY A 62 25.91 -16.10 -6.19
C GLY A 62 24.90 -17.18 -5.87
N LYS A 63 24.53 -17.37 -4.60
CA LYS A 63 23.59 -18.42 -4.18
C LYS A 63 22.24 -17.83 -3.81
N LEU A 64 21.20 -18.42 -4.36
CA LEU A 64 19.80 -18.08 -4.03
C LEU A 64 19.38 -18.80 -2.76
N SER A 65 18.79 -18.06 -1.83
CA SER A 65 18.08 -18.63 -0.69
C SER A 65 16.70 -18.03 -0.59
N THR A 66 15.72 -18.81 -0.14
CA THR A 66 14.36 -18.36 0.05
C THR A 66 13.89 -18.70 1.45
N THR A 67 13.04 -17.83 2.00
CA THR A 67 12.43 -18.01 3.32
C THR A 67 10.94 -17.71 3.19
N ASP A 68 10.10 -18.57 3.75
CA ASP A 68 8.66 -18.29 3.81
C ASP A 68 8.42 -17.16 4.80
N GLY A 69 7.58 -16.21 4.39
CA GLY A 69 7.24 -15.08 5.23
C GLY A 69 7.81 -13.76 4.73
N PRO A 70 7.46 -12.65 5.39
CA PRO A 70 7.92 -11.32 5.01
C PRO A 70 9.39 -11.13 5.37
N PHE A 71 10.01 -10.15 4.74
CA PHE A 71 11.43 -9.87 4.97
C PHE A 71 11.70 -9.41 6.42
N ALA A 72 10.70 -8.82 7.09
CA ALA A 72 10.81 -8.39 8.49
C ALA A 72 9.48 -8.61 9.21
N GLU A 73 9.56 -8.95 10.49
CA GLU A 73 8.38 -9.03 11.35
C GLU A 73 8.15 -7.68 12.01
N THR A 74 6.98 -7.11 11.76
CA THR A 74 6.64 -5.76 12.18
C THR A 74 5.24 -5.76 12.80
N LYS A 75 4.93 -4.70 13.56
CA LYS A 75 3.61 -4.55 14.17
C LYS A 75 2.55 -4.26 13.10
N GLU A 76 2.90 -3.45 12.12
CA GLU A 76 2.05 -3.18 10.95
C GLU A 76 2.73 -3.74 9.72
N GLN A 77 1.99 -4.42 8.88
CA GLN A 77 2.50 -5.08 7.70
C GLN A 77 2.04 -4.36 6.43
N LEU A 78 2.86 -4.42 5.39
CA LEU A 78 2.50 -3.88 4.10
C LEU A 78 1.33 -4.68 3.53
N GLY A 79 0.19 -4.02 3.30
CA GLY A 79 -1.03 -4.66 2.80
C GLY A 79 -1.45 -4.23 1.42
N GLY A 80 -0.78 -3.24 0.83
CA GLY A 80 -1.12 -2.75 -0.50
C GLY A 80 -0.48 -1.43 -0.81
N PHE A 81 -0.81 -0.90 -1.97
CA PHE A 81 -0.28 0.40 -2.40
C PHE A 81 -1.19 1.07 -3.41
N TYR A 82 -1.04 2.39 -3.52
CA TYR A 82 -1.53 3.18 -4.64
C TYR A 82 -0.37 3.94 -5.27
N LEU A 83 -0.37 4.01 -6.59
CA LEU A 83 0.53 4.88 -7.34
C LEU A 83 -0.28 6.10 -7.78
N LEU A 84 0.16 7.29 -7.40
CA LEU A 84 -0.56 8.53 -7.66
C LEU A 84 0.25 9.49 -8.52
N GLU A 85 -0.47 10.25 -9.35
CA GLU A 85 0.04 11.47 -9.95
C GLU A 85 -0.44 12.65 -9.09
N ALA A 86 0.47 13.53 -8.70
CA ALA A 86 0.13 14.69 -7.88
C ALA A 86 1.01 15.88 -8.29
N LYS A 87 0.53 17.09 -8.00
CA LYS A 87 1.27 18.32 -8.32
C LYS A 87 2.53 18.46 -7.50
N ASP A 88 2.43 18.10 -6.21
CA ASP A 88 3.49 18.21 -5.22
C ASP A 88 3.21 17.27 -4.06
N LEU A 89 4.09 17.25 -3.07
CA LEU A 89 3.95 16.38 -1.91
C LEU A 89 2.66 16.66 -1.14
N ASN A 90 2.29 17.94 -0.97
CA ASN A 90 1.07 18.26 -0.23
C ASN A 90 -0.18 17.71 -0.93
N ASP A 91 -0.25 17.82 -2.26
CA ASP A 91 -1.35 17.26 -3.03
C ASP A 91 -1.41 15.73 -2.85
N ALA A 92 -0.26 15.06 -2.87
CA ALA A 92 -0.17 13.63 -2.62
C ALA A 92 -0.63 13.26 -1.20
N ILE A 93 -0.23 14.04 -0.20
CA ILE A 93 -0.63 13.83 1.20
C ILE A 93 -2.15 13.98 1.35
N GLN A 94 -2.73 15.01 0.74
CA GLN A 94 -4.18 15.22 0.83
C GLN A 94 -4.95 14.07 0.19
N ALA A 95 -4.49 13.58 -0.96
CA ALA A 95 -5.11 12.43 -1.61
C ALA A 95 -4.91 11.15 -0.79
N ALA A 96 -3.71 10.91 -0.26
CA ALA A 96 -3.38 9.71 0.51
C ALA A 96 -4.10 9.68 1.87
N ALA A 97 -4.35 10.85 2.47
CA ALA A 97 -5.02 10.93 3.77
C ALA A 97 -6.44 10.36 3.74
N LYS A 98 -7.05 10.25 2.57
CA LYS A 98 -8.39 9.71 2.39
C LYS A 98 -8.40 8.19 2.19
N ILE A 99 -7.24 7.56 2.09
CA ILE A 99 -7.16 6.08 2.05
C ILE A 99 -7.78 5.57 3.35
N PRO A 100 -8.76 4.65 3.28
CA PRO A 100 -9.45 4.18 4.49
C PRO A 100 -8.54 3.72 5.62
N SER A 101 -7.47 3.00 5.30
CA SER A 101 -6.52 2.48 6.30
C SER A 101 -5.69 3.56 6.99
N ALA A 102 -5.69 4.81 6.50
CA ALA A 102 -5.01 5.91 7.18
C ALA A 102 -5.58 6.19 8.57
N ARG A 103 -6.81 5.77 8.84
CA ARG A 103 -7.48 6.00 10.13
C ARG A 103 -7.00 5.06 11.23
N TYR A 104 -6.44 3.91 10.89
CA TYR A 104 -6.04 2.90 11.88
C TYR A 104 -4.71 2.21 11.56
N GLY A 105 -4.11 2.52 10.45
CA GLY A 105 -2.77 2.08 10.08
C GLY A 105 -1.92 3.27 9.71
N SER A 106 -0.97 3.06 8.81
CA SER A 106 -0.04 4.09 8.38
C SER A 106 0.07 4.08 6.86
N ILE A 107 0.18 5.27 6.28
CA ILE A 107 0.42 5.42 4.85
C ILE A 107 1.77 6.10 4.67
N GLU A 108 2.69 5.42 4.03
CA GLU A 108 3.98 6.02 3.69
C GLU A 108 3.89 6.58 2.27
N VAL A 109 4.10 7.88 2.12
CA VAL A 109 4.07 8.56 0.82
C VAL A 109 5.49 8.81 0.38
N ARG A 110 5.90 8.24 -0.75
CA ARG A 110 7.29 8.32 -1.19
C ARG A 110 7.34 8.74 -2.66
N PRO A 111 8.08 9.83 -3.00
CA PRO A 111 8.25 10.24 -4.40
C PRO A 111 8.92 9.14 -5.21
N ILE A 112 8.45 8.95 -6.44
CA ILE A 112 9.07 8.02 -7.38
C ILE A 112 10.31 8.69 -7.96
N MET A 113 11.42 7.97 -7.96
CA MET A 113 12.65 8.46 -8.56
C MET A 113 12.50 8.52 -10.08
N VAL A 114 12.87 9.67 -10.65
CA VAL A 114 12.87 9.83 -12.11
C VAL A 114 14.31 9.73 -12.58
N PHE A 115 14.55 8.81 -13.51
CA PHE A 115 15.87 8.66 -14.11
C PHE A 115 15.90 9.43 -15.42
N ASN A 116 16.92 10.29 -15.58
CA ASN A 116 17.13 10.97 -16.84
C ASN A 116 17.61 9.96 -17.87
N GLN A 117 16.87 9.88 -18.98
CA GLN A 117 17.23 9.04 -20.10
C GLN A 117 17.89 9.92 -21.15
N PRO A 118 19.11 9.59 -21.62
CA PRO A 118 19.76 10.36 -22.69
C PRO A 118 19.00 10.29 -23.98
#